data_75d78391dc84cd7e53961f2cd4983c06
#
_entry.id   75d78391dc84cd7e53961f2cd4983c06
#
_cell.length_a   1.000
_cell.length_b   1.000
_cell.length_c   1.000
_cell.angle_alpha   90.00
_cell.angle_beta   90.00
_cell.angle_gamma   90.00
#
_symmetry.space_group_name_H-M   'P 1'
#
loop_
_entity.id
_entity.type
_entity.pdbx_description
1 polymer ?
#
loop_
_entity_poly.entity_id
_entity_poly.type
_entity_poly.pdbx_seq_one_letter_code
_entity_poly.pdbx_strand_id
1 'polypeptide(L)'
;YIRYASLTENLCVPSIQFMEDIYNTTGITATCGIGSNMYLAKVALDITAKHVSDHIGILDEKTYCEPLWQHKPLPDFWRIGPGIAKRLADYGMYTMGDVAHCDEDLLYKIFGVDAELLYDHAWGREISGIDDIKKYKEDIKRCIMQRGSVITSSRCNI
;
A
#
# COMPACT_ATOMS: atom_id res chain seq x y z
N TYR A 1 -23.30 6.44 1.60
CA TYR A 1 -22.76 7.71 1.06
C TYR A 1 -22.45 8.73 2.16
N ILE A 2 -23.40 8.97 3.07
CA ILE A 2 -23.25 9.97 4.17
C ILE A 2 -22.19 9.54 5.21
N ARG A 3 -21.99 8.25 5.45
CA ARG A 3 -20.96 7.75 6.39
C ARG A 3 -19.52 7.90 5.85
N TYR A 4 -19.34 7.84 4.55
CA TYR A 4 -18.02 7.99 3.93
C TYR A 4 -17.58 9.46 3.86
N ALA A 5 -18.47 10.37 3.51
CA ALA A 5 -18.18 11.80 3.52
C ALA A 5 -17.79 12.30 4.92
N SER A 6 -18.47 11.83 5.97
CA SER A 6 -18.14 12.21 7.35
C SER A 6 -16.81 11.66 7.87
N LEU A 7 -16.37 10.47 7.38
CA LEU A 7 -15.06 9.91 7.73
C LEU A 7 -13.91 10.63 7.00
N THR A 8 -14.09 10.98 5.73
CA THR A 8 -13.09 11.74 4.97
C THR A 8 -12.94 13.17 5.49
N GLU A 9 -14.02 13.87 5.79
CA GLU A 9 -13.96 15.21 6.40
C GLU A 9 -13.28 15.18 7.78
N ASN A 10 -13.59 14.19 8.62
CA ASN A 10 -12.96 14.02 9.93
C ASN A 10 -11.46 13.68 9.87
N LEU A 11 -10.96 13.13 8.78
CA LEU A 11 -9.54 12.82 8.58
C LEU A 11 -8.79 13.94 7.85
N CYS A 12 -9.44 14.68 6.96
CA CYS A 12 -8.82 15.77 6.21
C CYS A 12 -8.35 16.90 7.13
N VAL A 13 -9.17 17.36 8.06
CA VAL A 13 -8.83 18.49 8.95
C VAL A 13 -7.60 18.21 9.82
N PRO A 14 -7.51 17.08 10.55
CA PRO A 14 -6.29 16.75 11.28
C PRO A 14 -5.06 16.57 10.39
N SER A 15 -5.24 16.05 9.17
CA SER A 15 -4.14 15.87 8.23
C SER A 15 -3.57 17.20 7.73
N ILE A 16 -4.43 18.17 7.42
CA ILE A 16 -4.02 19.53 7.05
C ILE A 16 -3.22 20.17 8.17
N GLN A 17 -3.75 20.12 9.38
CA GLN A 17 -3.13 20.70 10.56
C GLN A 17 -1.74 20.09 10.83
N PHE A 18 -1.62 18.76 10.67
CA PHE A 18 -0.34 18.07 10.83
C PHE A 18 0.66 18.46 9.73
N MET A 19 0.21 18.62 8.49
CA MET A 19 1.07 19.07 7.38
C MET A 19 1.55 20.50 7.55
N GLU A 20 0.67 21.39 8.04
CA GLU A 20 1.02 22.79 8.39
C GLU A 20 2.03 22.85 9.54
N ASP A 21 1.87 22.05 10.58
CA ASP A 21 2.80 21.96 11.69
C ASP A 21 4.20 21.49 11.25
N ILE A 22 4.26 20.50 10.34
CA ILE A 22 5.52 20.05 9.74
C ILE A 22 6.15 21.22 8.96
N TYR A 23 5.39 21.89 8.11
CA TYR A 23 5.91 22.99 7.30
C TYR A 23 6.39 24.15 8.17
N ASN A 24 5.62 24.56 9.17
CA ASN A 24 5.98 25.66 10.07
C ASN A 24 7.21 25.35 10.93
N THR A 25 7.43 24.07 11.26
CA THR A 25 8.56 23.65 12.11
C THR A 25 9.83 23.40 11.29
N THR A 26 9.70 22.85 10.07
CA THR A 26 10.84 22.33 9.29
C THR A 26 11.06 23.03 7.96
N GLY A 27 10.08 23.76 7.46
CA GLY A 27 10.07 24.31 6.08
C GLY A 27 9.87 23.27 4.99
N ILE A 28 9.56 22.00 5.35
CA ILE A 28 9.39 20.89 4.40
C ILE A 28 7.91 20.71 4.07
N THR A 29 7.57 20.68 2.79
CA THR A 29 6.21 20.37 2.33
C THR A 29 5.97 18.86 2.44
N ALA A 30 4.88 18.47 3.12
CA ALA A 30 4.43 17.09 3.23
C ALA A 30 3.27 16.82 2.26
N THR A 31 3.06 15.54 1.93
CA THR A 31 1.89 15.04 1.19
C THR A 31 1.14 14.04 2.06
N CYS A 32 -0.18 13.95 1.88
CA CYS A 32 -1.03 13.03 2.62
C CYS A 32 -1.85 12.14 1.69
N GLY A 33 -1.94 10.86 2.02
CA GLY A 33 -2.81 9.91 1.34
C GLY A 33 -3.84 9.31 2.30
N ILE A 34 -5.12 9.45 1.98
CA ILE A 34 -6.25 8.89 2.72
C ILE A 34 -6.90 7.80 1.88
N GLY A 35 -7.08 6.62 2.44
CA GLY A 35 -7.68 5.48 1.74
C GLY A 35 -8.52 4.60 2.65
N SER A 36 -9.45 3.84 2.07
CA SER A 36 -10.27 2.86 2.81
C SER A 36 -9.45 1.68 3.35
N ASN A 37 -8.26 1.47 2.79
CA ASN A 37 -7.27 0.51 3.26
C ASN A 37 -5.85 1.06 3.08
N MET A 38 -4.84 0.32 3.57
CA MET A 38 -3.45 0.78 3.57
C MET A 38 -2.88 0.88 2.14
N TYR A 39 -3.27 0.00 1.23
CA TYR A 39 -2.85 0.06 -0.17
C TYR A 39 -3.38 1.33 -0.84
N LEU A 40 -4.67 1.60 -0.74
CA LEU A 40 -5.29 2.79 -1.33
C LEU A 40 -4.77 4.09 -0.72
N ALA A 41 -4.52 4.14 0.60
CA ALA A 41 -3.88 5.28 1.22
C ALA A 41 -2.47 5.53 0.66
N LYS A 42 -1.69 4.45 0.42
CA LYS A 42 -0.36 4.56 -0.18
C LYS A 42 -0.40 5.00 -1.64
N VAL A 43 -1.32 4.47 -2.43
CA VAL A 43 -1.52 4.88 -3.84
C VAL A 43 -2.01 6.33 -3.92
N ALA A 44 -2.94 6.73 -3.04
CA ALA A 44 -3.39 8.11 -2.93
C ALA A 44 -2.22 9.08 -2.66
N LEU A 45 -1.32 8.69 -1.75
CA LEU A 45 -0.11 9.46 -1.44
C LEU A 45 0.85 9.58 -2.63
N ASP A 46 1.11 8.47 -3.31
CA ASP A 46 2.17 8.40 -4.33
C ASP A 46 1.71 8.93 -5.69
N ILE A 47 0.44 8.80 -6.03
CA ILE A 47 -0.11 9.18 -7.33
C ILE A 47 -1.01 10.42 -7.20
N THR A 48 -2.11 10.34 -6.44
CA THR A 48 -3.15 11.36 -6.43
C THR A 48 -2.69 12.66 -5.77
N ALA A 49 -2.07 12.58 -4.58
CA ALA A 49 -1.67 13.74 -3.80
C ALA A 49 -0.63 14.63 -4.49
N LYS A 50 0.15 14.08 -5.42
CA LYS A 50 1.16 14.84 -6.17
C LYS A 50 0.56 15.73 -7.27
N HIS A 51 -0.68 15.46 -7.67
CA HIS A 51 -1.34 16.16 -8.76
C HIS A 51 -2.44 17.12 -8.30
N VAL A 52 -2.62 17.27 -6.98
CA VAL A 52 -3.59 18.20 -6.38
C VAL A 52 -2.87 19.31 -5.60
N SER A 53 -3.48 20.50 -5.58
CA SER A 53 -2.86 21.71 -5.01
C SER A 53 -2.74 21.69 -3.49
N ASP A 54 -3.61 20.93 -2.81
CA ASP A 54 -3.63 20.77 -1.36
C ASP A 54 -2.73 19.63 -0.88
N HIS A 55 -2.11 18.90 -1.81
CA HIS A 55 -1.24 17.75 -1.53
C HIS A 55 -1.90 16.62 -0.72
N ILE A 56 -3.24 16.51 -0.80
CA ILE A 56 -4.01 15.46 -0.15
C ILE A 56 -4.69 14.60 -1.20
N GLY A 57 -4.29 13.32 -1.29
CA GLY A 57 -4.94 12.32 -2.12
C GLY A 57 -5.97 11.54 -1.31
N ILE A 58 -7.15 11.31 -1.88
CA ILE A 58 -8.21 10.49 -1.25
C ILE A 58 -8.67 9.43 -2.23
N LEU A 59 -8.63 8.16 -1.81
CA LEU A 59 -9.09 7.04 -2.63
C LEU A 59 -9.94 6.06 -1.82
N ASP A 60 -11.02 5.64 -2.45
CA ASP A 60 -11.75 4.42 -2.10
C ASP A 60 -11.70 3.43 -3.27
N GLU A 61 -12.26 2.24 -3.12
CA GLU A 61 -12.24 1.23 -4.18
C GLU A 61 -12.89 1.70 -5.49
N LYS A 62 -13.93 2.55 -5.42
CA LYS A 62 -14.62 3.09 -6.60
C LYS A 62 -13.78 4.14 -7.29
N THR A 63 -13.30 5.12 -6.52
CA THR A 63 -12.47 6.21 -7.02
C THR A 63 -11.08 5.75 -7.46
N TYR A 64 -10.66 4.55 -7.04
CA TYR A 64 -9.46 3.91 -7.54
C TYR A 64 -9.67 3.28 -8.92
N CYS A 65 -10.71 2.46 -9.11
CA CYS A 65 -10.90 1.71 -10.34
C CYS A 65 -11.13 2.61 -11.56
N GLU A 66 -11.97 3.64 -11.44
CA GLU A 66 -12.33 4.48 -12.60
C GLU A 66 -11.14 5.25 -13.20
N PRO A 67 -10.39 6.10 -12.45
CA PRO A 67 -9.30 6.88 -13.03
C PRO A 67 -7.95 6.15 -13.05
N LEU A 68 -7.64 5.29 -12.05
CA LEU A 68 -6.30 4.76 -11.88
C LEU A 68 -6.07 3.43 -12.62
N TRP A 69 -7.12 2.75 -13.06
CA TRP A 69 -6.95 1.57 -13.92
C TRP A 69 -6.23 1.87 -15.23
N GLN A 70 -6.30 3.11 -15.74
CA GLN A 70 -5.61 3.53 -16.95
C GLN A 70 -4.28 4.27 -16.68
N HIS A 71 -3.91 4.45 -15.39
CA HIS A 71 -2.69 5.14 -15.03
C HIS A 71 -1.44 4.39 -15.50
N LYS A 72 -0.47 5.13 -15.97
CA LYS A 72 0.86 4.68 -16.39
C LYS A 72 1.93 5.64 -15.86
N PRO A 73 3.10 5.13 -15.53
CA PRO A 73 3.57 3.74 -15.64
C PRO A 73 3.17 2.87 -14.43
N LEU A 74 3.12 1.55 -14.62
CA LEU A 74 2.81 0.58 -13.55
C LEU A 74 3.70 0.67 -12.31
N PRO A 75 5.02 0.98 -12.39
CA PRO A 75 5.86 1.13 -11.20
C PRO A 75 5.50 2.29 -10.26
N ASP A 76 4.58 3.17 -10.62
CA ASP A 76 4.05 4.19 -9.70
C ASP A 76 3.17 3.57 -8.61
N PHE A 77 2.63 2.37 -8.86
CA PHE A 77 1.84 1.63 -7.88
C PHE A 77 2.74 0.92 -6.86
N TRP A 78 2.34 1.03 -5.61
CA TRP A 78 3.03 0.35 -4.52
C TRP A 78 3.14 -1.15 -4.76
N ARG A 79 4.33 -1.71 -4.49
CA ARG A 79 4.74 -3.10 -4.72
C ARG A 79 4.93 -3.52 -6.17
N ILE A 80 4.74 -2.65 -7.14
CA ILE A 80 5.09 -2.96 -8.53
C ILE A 80 6.45 -2.35 -8.87
N GLY A 81 7.49 -3.16 -8.74
CA GLY A 81 8.83 -2.77 -9.19
C GLY A 81 9.03 -2.97 -10.69
N PRO A 82 10.17 -2.48 -11.24
CA PRO A 82 10.47 -2.62 -12.67
C PRO A 82 10.46 -4.06 -13.18
N GLY A 83 10.84 -5.03 -12.35
CA GLY A 83 10.83 -6.45 -12.70
C GLY A 83 9.42 -7.01 -12.89
N ILE A 84 8.49 -6.65 -11.99
CA ILE A 84 7.08 -7.05 -12.10
C ILE A 84 6.45 -6.38 -13.32
N ALA A 85 6.65 -5.07 -13.49
CA ALA A 85 6.13 -4.32 -14.63
C ALA A 85 6.63 -4.88 -15.96
N LYS A 86 7.90 -5.26 -16.07
CA LYS A 86 8.44 -5.91 -17.26
C LYS A 86 7.77 -7.25 -17.54
N ARG A 87 7.61 -8.10 -16.52
CA ARG A 87 6.94 -9.41 -16.69
C ARG A 87 5.48 -9.25 -17.10
N LEU A 88 4.76 -8.26 -16.56
CA LEU A 88 3.40 -7.94 -16.99
C LEU A 88 3.37 -7.48 -18.45
N ALA A 89 4.31 -6.61 -18.86
CA ALA A 89 4.42 -6.13 -20.23
C ALA A 89 4.71 -7.25 -21.23
N ASP A 90 5.48 -8.28 -20.87
CA ASP A 90 5.76 -9.45 -21.70
C ASP A 90 4.46 -10.23 -22.04
N TYR A 91 3.39 -10.06 -21.25
CA TYR A 91 2.05 -10.64 -21.48
C TYR A 91 1.01 -9.60 -21.92
N GLY A 92 1.46 -8.39 -22.32
CA GLY A 92 0.58 -7.34 -22.84
C GLY A 92 -0.18 -6.55 -21.79
N MET A 93 0.17 -6.68 -20.50
CA MET A 93 -0.45 -5.94 -19.40
C MET A 93 0.37 -4.70 -19.05
N TYR A 94 -0.17 -3.53 -19.30
CA TYR A 94 0.50 -2.23 -19.10
C TYR A 94 -0.17 -1.34 -18.06
N THR A 95 -1.34 -1.72 -17.56
CA THR A 95 -2.16 -0.96 -16.62
C THR A 95 -2.71 -1.88 -15.52
N MET A 96 -3.13 -1.29 -14.40
CA MET A 96 -3.82 -2.06 -13.35
C MET A 96 -5.18 -2.59 -13.82
N GLY A 97 -5.83 -1.89 -14.77
CA GLY A 97 -7.04 -2.39 -15.42
C GLY A 97 -6.79 -3.66 -16.25
N ASP A 98 -5.65 -3.76 -16.94
CA ASP A 98 -5.29 -4.99 -17.67
C ASP A 98 -5.09 -6.15 -16.69
N VAL A 99 -4.46 -5.90 -15.53
CA VAL A 99 -4.25 -6.91 -14.49
C VAL A 99 -5.58 -7.33 -13.86
N ALA A 100 -6.48 -6.37 -13.56
CA ALA A 100 -7.79 -6.65 -12.97
C ALA A 100 -8.69 -7.52 -13.87
N HIS A 101 -8.54 -7.41 -15.17
CA HIS A 101 -9.32 -8.18 -16.15
C HIS A 101 -8.59 -9.40 -16.71
N CYS A 102 -7.38 -9.66 -16.25
CA CYS A 102 -6.61 -10.83 -16.64
C CYS A 102 -7.21 -12.10 -16.03
N ASP A 103 -6.99 -13.23 -16.71
CA ASP A 103 -7.29 -14.55 -16.17
C ASP A 103 -6.41 -14.80 -14.93
N GLU A 104 -7.03 -15.13 -13.80
CA GLU A 104 -6.33 -15.41 -12.54
C GLU A 104 -5.34 -16.57 -12.70
N ASP A 105 -5.70 -17.64 -13.42
CA ASP A 105 -4.84 -18.79 -13.67
C ASP A 105 -3.55 -18.38 -14.41
N LEU A 106 -3.66 -17.41 -15.32
CA LEU A 106 -2.50 -16.84 -16.00
C LEU A 106 -1.61 -16.06 -15.04
N LEU A 107 -2.19 -15.23 -14.18
CA LEU A 107 -1.42 -14.50 -13.16
C LEU A 107 -0.70 -15.45 -12.20
N TYR A 108 -1.38 -16.50 -11.72
CA TYR A 108 -0.76 -17.53 -10.88
C TYR A 108 0.36 -18.26 -11.59
N LYS A 109 0.23 -18.54 -12.88
CA LYS A 109 1.28 -19.16 -13.69
C LYS A 109 2.52 -18.27 -13.82
N ILE A 110 2.33 -16.96 -13.88
CA ILE A 110 3.43 -15.98 -14.05
C ILE A 110 4.08 -15.66 -12.71
N PHE A 111 3.31 -15.42 -11.65
CA PHE A 111 3.78 -14.86 -10.38
C PHE A 111 3.69 -15.82 -9.19
N GLY A 112 3.05 -16.99 -9.34
CA GLY A 112 2.82 -17.92 -8.24
C GLY A 112 1.93 -17.29 -7.17
N VAL A 113 2.29 -17.46 -5.89
CA VAL A 113 1.51 -16.93 -4.74
C VAL A 113 1.43 -15.40 -4.70
N ASP A 114 2.38 -14.71 -5.33
CA ASP A 114 2.34 -13.23 -5.41
C ASP A 114 1.23 -12.72 -6.33
N ALA A 115 0.64 -13.59 -7.15
CA ALA A 115 -0.48 -13.26 -8.04
C ALA A 115 -1.71 -12.81 -7.27
N GLU A 116 -2.02 -13.45 -6.13
CA GLU A 116 -3.17 -13.12 -5.28
C GLU A 116 -3.12 -11.66 -4.82
N LEU A 117 -1.96 -11.25 -4.27
CA LEU A 117 -1.76 -9.88 -3.84
C LEU A 117 -1.84 -8.88 -5.00
N LEU A 118 -1.26 -9.24 -6.16
CA LEU A 118 -1.27 -8.39 -7.35
C LEU A 118 -2.69 -8.20 -7.88
N TYR A 119 -3.48 -9.28 -7.89
CA TYR A 119 -4.88 -9.25 -8.30
C TYR A 119 -5.74 -8.42 -7.34
N ASP A 120 -5.59 -8.64 -6.03
CA ASP A 120 -6.30 -7.85 -5.03
C ASP A 120 -5.97 -6.36 -5.13
N HIS A 121 -4.70 -6.02 -5.29
CA HIS A 121 -4.27 -4.63 -5.49
C HIS A 121 -4.82 -4.03 -6.78
N ALA A 122 -4.99 -4.81 -7.85
CA ALA A 122 -5.61 -4.33 -9.09
C ALA A 122 -7.09 -3.92 -8.88
N TRP A 123 -7.76 -4.53 -7.90
CA TRP A 123 -9.11 -4.16 -7.48
C TRP A 123 -9.16 -3.17 -6.31
N GLY A 124 -8.02 -2.66 -5.87
CA GLY A 124 -7.92 -1.74 -4.74
C GLY A 124 -8.16 -2.39 -3.39
N ARG A 125 -7.97 -3.70 -3.27
CA ARG A 125 -8.17 -4.47 -2.05
C ARG A 125 -6.84 -4.68 -1.33
N GLU A 126 -6.89 -4.71 0.00
CA GLU A 126 -5.75 -5.09 0.87
C GLU A 126 -6.29 -5.83 2.08
N ILE A 127 -5.80 -7.04 2.27
CA ILE A 127 -6.23 -7.92 3.36
C ILE A 127 -5.49 -7.56 4.66
N SER A 128 -4.23 -7.12 4.55
CA SER A 128 -3.39 -6.84 5.71
C SER A 128 -3.70 -5.50 6.34
N GLY A 129 -4.12 -5.51 7.59
CA GLY A 129 -4.33 -4.30 8.39
C GLY A 129 -3.11 -3.89 9.22
N ILE A 130 -3.17 -2.69 9.81
CA ILE A 130 -2.11 -2.19 10.72
C ILE A 130 -1.95 -3.11 11.94
N ASP A 131 -3.03 -3.72 12.41
CA ASP A 131 -2.99 -4.61 13.57
C ASP A 131 -2.29 -5.93 13.25
N ASP A 132 -2.42 -6.45 12.03
CA ASP A 132 -1.70 -7.62 11.55
C ASP A 132 -0.19 -7.34 11.50
N ILE A 133 0.21 -6.16 11.04
CA ILE A 133 1.61 -5.73 11.02
C ILE A 133 2.17 -5.59 12.43
N LYS A 134 1.41 -5.05 13.39
CA LYS A 134 1.82 -4.96 14.80
C LYS A 134 2.03 -6.33 15.40
N LYS A 135 1.06 -7.24 15.20
CA LYS A 135 1.12 -8.62 15.67
C LYS A 135 2.33 -9.37 15.09
N TYR A 136 2.59 -9.22 13.80
CA TYR A 136 3.76 -9.80 13.14
C TYR A 136 5.09 -9.32 13.74
N LYS A 137 5.21 -8.02 14.06
CA LYS A 137 6.41 -7.48 14.74
C LYS A 137 6.60 -8.04 16.14
N GLU A 138 5.52 -8.25 16.88
CA GLU A 138 5.58 -8.86 18.22
C GLU A 138 5.99 -10.33 18.15
N ASP A 139 5.49 -11.09 17.19
CA ASP A 139 5.85 -12.48 16.98
C ASP A 139 7.32 -12.64 16.58
N ILE A 140 7.85 -11.76 15.71
CA ILE A 140 9.28 -11.75 15.39
C ILE A 140 10.12 -11.45 16.63
N LYS A 141 9.77 -10.43 17.43
CA LYS A 141 10.50 -10.11 18.66
C LYS A 141 10.50 -11.31 19.62
N ARG A 142 9.37 -12.00 19.77
CA ARG A 142 9.24 -13.21 20.58
C ARG A 142 10.14 -14.33 20.08
N CYS A 143 10.17 -14.60 18.77
CA CYS A 143 11.05 -15.60 18.16
C CYS A 143 12.54 -15.28 18.36
N ILE A 144 12.95 -14.00 18.24
CA ILE A 144 14.33 -13.58 18.45
C ILE A 144 14.73 -13.76 19.91
N MET A 145 13.88 -13.40 20.86
CA MET A 145 14.13 -13.56 22.29
C MET A 145 14.26 -15.04 22.68
N GLN A 146 13.40 -15.92 22.14
CA GLN A 146 13.48 -17.37 22.38
C GLN A 146 14.78 -17.96 21.84
N ARG A 147 15.24 -17.58 20.65
CA ARG A 147 16.51 -18.04 20.08
C ARG A 147 17.70 -17.51 20.85
N GLY A 148 17.64 -16.27 21.34
CA GLY A 148 18.68 -15.67 22.18
C GLY A 148 18.83 -16.40 23.53
N SER A 149 17.73 -16.82 24.15
CA SER A 149 17.78 -17.60 25.41
C SER A 149 18.35 -19.00 25.24
N VAL A 150 18.15 -19.63 24.09
CA VAL A 150 18.75 -20.94 23.78
C VAL A 150 20.27 -20.85 23.61
N ILE A 151 20.78 -19.77 23.03
CA ILE A 151 22.22 -19.57 22.82
C ILE A 151 22.93 -19.32 24.16
N THR A 152 22.31 -18.61 25.10
CA THR A 152 22.87 -18.39 26.43
C THR A 152 22.88 -19.63 27.32
N SER A 153 21.90 -20.54 27.17
CA SER A 153 21.83 -21.80 27.88
C SER A 153 22.89 -22.82 27.43
N SER A 154 23.35 -22.76 26.17
CA SER A 154 24.35 -23.68 25.63
C SER A 154 25.79 -23.34 25.98
N ARG A 155 26.05 -22.19 26.62
CA ARG A 155 27.40 -21.76 27.04
C ARG A 155 27.77 -22.03 28.49
N CYS A 156 26.90 -22.70 29.26
CA CYS A 156 27.11 -23.04 30.65
C CYS A 156 27.33 -24.52 30.94
N ASN A 157 27.84 -25.30 29.98
CA ASN A 157 28.30 -26.68 30.22
C ASN A 157 29.64 -26.90 29.47
N ILE A 158 30.70 -26.38 30.03
CA ILE A 158 32.07 -26.89 29.95
C ILE A 158 32.74 -26.64 31.31
#